data_890521de567545f1d442ace91ca62c75
#
_entry.id   890521de567545f1d442ace91ca62c75
#
_cell.length_a   1.000
_cell.length_b   1.000
_cell.length_c   1.000
_cell.angle_alpha   90.00
_cell.angle_beta   90.00
_cell.angle_gamma   90.00
#
_symmetry.space_group_name_H-M   'P 1'
#
loop_
_entity.id
_entity.type
_entity.pdbx_description
1 polymer ?
#
loop_
_entity_poly.entity_id
_entity_poly.type
_entity_poly.pdbx_seq_one_letter_code
_entity_poly.pdbx_strand_id
1 'polypeptide(L)'
;MFRKEIKVLDCTIRDGGLINNYQFTESFVKAVYAAICDSGVDIIEMGKKLVESAEYPRTKYGEWNYCDEDVLKRVVGSYQGRSQPKIAVMFDIGRIDINGLSDKKDSVVDMIRTACYVKQIDKALDVVKRCKDKGYETTLNIMAVSAAIETEVIEALEGVANTPEVDYLYLVDSYGAFYSEQVTHYINLYKKYVPIQKMGFHGHNNIQLAYANTQQCIIDGMNLLDTTINGMGRGAGNCPTELLLGFLRNPKYEVRPIYEVIQNEFVPLRKVMEWGYNDIYGISGLLNQHPRDGMKWRSDKAKAENCHDFYEICTKAVTGD
;
A
#
# COMPACT_ATOMS: atom_id res chain seq x y z
N MET A 1 -13.16 -14.72 11.24
CA MET A 1 -12.68 -15.95 10.55
C MET A 1 -11.22 -16.16 10.92
N PHE A 2 -10.85 -17.32 11.42
CA PHE A 2 -9.47 -17.63 11.79
C PHE A 2 -8.83 -18.56 10.76
N ARG A 3 -7.77 -18.10 10.09
CA ARG A 3 -6.86 -18.90 9.29
C ARG A 3 -5.42 -18.58 9.70
N LYS A 4 -4.66 -19.61 10.07
CA LYS A 4 -3.30 -19.49 10.59
C LYS A 4 -2.32 -18.87 9.54
N GLU A 5 -2.60 -19.10 8.28
CA GLU A 5 -1.76 -18.72 7.14
C GLU A 5 -1.86 -17.21 6.80
N ILE A 6 -2.90 -16.53 7.30
CA ILE A 6 -3.10 -15.10 7.03
C ILE A 6 -1.96 -14.31 7.64
N LYS A 7 -1.37 -13.45 6.82
CA LYS A 7 -0.39 -12.44 7.18
C LYS A 7 -0.95 -11.05 6.93
N VAL A 8 -0.74 -10.16 7.87
CA VAL A 8 -1.10 -8.74 7.75
C VAL A 8 0.16 -7.93 7.52
N LEU A 9 0.12 -7.06 6.51
CA LEU A 9 1.14 -6.07 6.23
C LEU A 9 0.58 -4.69 6.56
N ASP A 10 1.25 -3.96 7.44
CA ASP A 10 0.95 -2.55 7.68
C ASP A 10 1.76 -1.65 6.76
N CYS A 11 1.10 -0.82 5.98
CA CYS A 11 1.74 0.15 5.10
C CYS A 11 1.45 1.61 5.48
N THR A 12 1.21 1.88 6.76
CA THR A 12 0.89 3.21 7.30
C THR A 12 1.90 4.27 6.87
N ILE A 13 3.20 4.01 7.04
CA ILE A 13 4.25 4.98 6.72
C ILE A 13 4.39 5.16 5.21
N ARG A 14 4.30 4.08 4.45
CA ARG A 14 4.44 4.15 2.99
C ARG A 14 3.26 4.86 2.34
N ASP A 15 2.01 4.49 2.67
CA ASP A 15 0.85 5.09 2.02
C ASP A 15 0.48 6.44 2.62
N GLY A 16 0.57 6.57 3.95
CA GLY A 16 0.41 7.87 4.63
C GLY A 16 1.43 8.90 4.17
N GLY A 17 2.64 8.49 3.80
CA GLY A 17 3.67 9.36 3.24
C GLY A 17 3.26 10.08 1.96
N LEU A 18 2.30 9.55 1.21
CA LEU A 18 1.74 10.22 0.02
C LEU A 18 0.93 11.50 0.36
N ILE A 19 0.51 11.66 1.63
CA ILE A 19 -0.25 12.83 2.09
C ILE A 19 0.69 13.99 2.43
N ASN A 20 1.87 13.70 3.02
CA ASN A 20 2.77 14.69 3.59
C ASN A 20 4.18 14.67 2.96
N ASN A 21 4.35 14.15 1.76
CA ASN A 21 5.64 13.97 1.11
C ASN A 21 6.64 13.16 1.97
N TYR A 22 6.18 12.17 2.71
CA TYR A 22 6.99 11.32 3.59
C TYR A 22 7.69 12.06 4.74
N GLN A 23 7.17 13.24 5.13
CA GLN A 23 7.71 14.08 6.20
C GLN A 23 7.15 13.68 7.58
N PHE A 24 7.24 12.40 7.91
CA PHE A 24 6.98 11.94 9.28
C PHE A 24 8.22 12.12 10.15
N THR A 25 8.02 12.51 11.40
CA THR A 25 9.11 12.56 12.38
C THR A 25 9.58 11.14 12.74
N GLU A 26 10.84 10.97 13.06
CA GLU A 26 11.38 9.67 13.49
C GLU A 26 10.65 9.16 14.75
N SER A 27 10.22 10.06 15.66
CA SER A 27 9.44 9.69 16.85
C SER A 27 8.08 9.08 16.49
N PHE A 28 7.36 9.66 15.52
CA PHE A 28 6.09 9.11 15.02
C PHE A 28 6.30 7.70 14.43
N VAL A 29 7.32 7.54 13.57
CA VAL A 29 7.59 6.25 12.94
C VAL A 29 8.02 5.19 13.96
N LYS A 30 8.80 5.58 14.99
CA LYS A 30 9.14 4.69 16.11
C LYS A 30 7.91 4.26 16.91
N ALA A 31 6.95 5.17 17.16
CA ALA A 31 5.70 4.83 17.84
C ALA A 31 4.85 3.85 17.02
N VAL A 32 4.72 4.08 15.70
CA VAL A 32 4.06 3.14 14.78
C VAL A 32 4.77 1.79 14.79
N TYR A 33 6.10 1.75 14.66
CA TYR A 33 6.88 0.52 14.66
C TYR A 33 6.69 -0.28 15.97
N ALA A 34 6.74 0.39 17.12
CA ALA A 34 6.51 -0.26 18.42
C ALA A 34 5.10 -0.88 18.51
N ALA A 35 4.08 -0.12 18.08
CA ALA A 35 2.69 -0.64 18.06
C ALA A 35 2.55 -1.88 17.16
N ILE A 36 3.20 -1.88 15.99
CA ILE A 36 3.23 -3.03 15.07
C ILE A 36 3.94 -4.23 15.71
N CYS A 37 5.08 -4.03 16.37
CA CYS A 37 5.78 -5.10 17.11
C CYS A 37 4.89 -5.73 18.18
N ASP A 38 4.21 -4.92 18.97
CA ASP A 38 3.37 -5.39 20.09
C ASP A 38 2.04 -5.97 19.62
N SER A 39 1.53 -5.50 18.48
CA SER A 39 0.29 -6.06 17.92
C SER A 39 0.48 -7.41 17.23
N GLY A 40 1.71 -7.83 16.96
CA GLY A 40 2.01 -9.10 16.27
C GLY A 40 1.73 -9.09 14.77
N VAL A 41 1.59 -7.91 14.15
CA VAL A 41 1.50 -7.76 12.69
C VAL A 41 2.76 -8.32 12.03
N ASP A 42 2.59 -8.98 10.89
CA ASP A 42 3.65 -9.82 10.29
C ASP A 42 4.71 -9.00 9.54
N ILE A 43 4.29 -7.91 8.91
CA ILE A 43 5.16 -7.12 8.02
C ILE A 43 4.83 -5.64 8.20
N ILE A 44 5.85 -4.78 8.20
CA ILE A 44 5.68 -3.32 8.14
C ILE A 44 6.39 -2.76 6.89
N GLU A 45 5.69 -1.94 6.11
CA GLU A 45 6.24 -1.23 4.97
C GLU A 45 6.65 0.18 5.39
N MET A 46 7.96 0.39 5.57
CA MET A 46 8.55 1.60 6.15
C MET A 46 8.53 2.81 5.23
N GLY A 47 8.25 2.62 3.96
CA GLY A 47 8.21 3.71 2.99
C GLY A 47 8.64 3.25 1.60
N LYS A 48 9.19 4.19 0.83
CA LYS A 48 9.76 3.93 -0.50
C LYS A 48 11.28 3.90 -0.43
N LYS A 49 11.89 3.28 -1.42
CA LYS A 49 13.35 3.34 -1.61
C LYS A 49 13.64 3.95 -2.99
N LEU A 50 13.35 5.26 -3.10
CA LEU A 50 13.60 6.01 -4.32
C LEU A 50 15.02 6.58 -4.35
N VAL A 51 15.48 6.94 -5.55
CA VAL A 51 16.70 7.72 -5.74
C VAL A 51 16.34 9.22 -5.72
N GLU A 52 17.17 10.01 -5.06
CA GLU A 52 17.04 11.47 -5.12
C GLU A 52 17.17 11.95 -6.57
N SER A 53 16.26 12.83 -6.98
CA SER A 53 16.20 13.38 -8.32
C SER A 53 15.57 14.77 -8.31
N ALA A 54 15.56 15.44 -9.46
CA ALA A 54 14.87 16.73 -9.59
C ALA A 54 13.35 16.62 -9.32
N GLU A 55 12.73 15.46 -9.59
CA GLU A 55 11.32 15.19 -9.27
C GLU A 55 11.11 14.89 -7.78
N TYR A 56 12.08 14.24 -7.15
CA TYR A 56 12.06 13.83 -5.74
C TYR A 56 13.30 14.36 -4.99
N PRO A 57 13.41 15.69 -4.77
CA PRO A 57 14.53 16.26 -4.01
C PRO A 57 14.32 16.06 -2.49
N ARG A 58 15.39 15.78 -1.75
CA ARG A 58 15.36 15.65 -0.27
C ARG A 58 14.94 16.93 0.44
N THR A 59 15.00 18.08 -0.21
CA THR A 59 14.49 19.35 0.31
C THR A 59 12.97 19.39 0.41
N LYS A 60 12.26 18.54 -0.34
CA LYS A 60 10.79 18.47 -0.37
C LYS A 60 10.24 17.18 0.24
N TYR A 61 10.97 16.09 0.12
CA TYR A 61 10.53 14.76 0.57
C TYR A 61 11.32 14.31 1.78
N GLY A 62 10.63 13.71 2.76
CA GLY A 62 11.23 13.17 3.97
C GLY A 62 12.00 11.87 3.76
N GLU A 63 12.68 11.42 4.82
CA GLU A 63 13.57 10.25 4.81
C GLU A 63 12.85 8.95 4.41
N TRP A 64 11.56 8.83 4.69
CA TRP A 64 10.75 7.64 4.39
C TRP A 64 10.42 7.48 2.90
N ASN A 65 10.77 8.48 2.08
CA ASN A 65 10.72 8.37 0.61
C ASN A 65 11.96 7.67 0.04
N TYR A 66 13.03 7.57 0.82
CA TYR A 66 14.31 6.99 0.41
C TYR A 66 14.68 5.74 1.22
N CYS A 67 14.20 5.64 2.44
CA CYS A 67 14.46 4.53 3.36
C CYS A 67 15.94 4.14 3.38
N ASP A 68 16.80 5.12 3.67
CA ASP A 68 18.23 4.87 3.80
C ASP A 68 18.49 3.86 4.94
N GLU A 69 19.48 3.01 4.78
CA GLU A 69 19.71 1.87 5.65
C GLU A 69 19.97 2.27 7.12
N ASP A 70 20.67 3.38 7.35
CA ASP A 70 20.96 3.90 8.68
C ASP A 70 19.69 4.43 9.39
N VAL A 71 18.75 5.05 8.63
CA VAL A 71 17.46 5.51 9.13
C VAL A 71 16.60 4.31 9.56
N LEU A 72 16.53 3.28 8.71
CA LEU A 72 15.80 2.06 9.03
C LEU A 72 16.39 1.35 10.25
N LYS A 73 17.72 1.22 10.34
CA LYS A 73 18.41 0.63 11.49
C LYS A 73 18.11 1.35 12.80
N ARG A 74 18.03 2.68 12.80
CA ARG A 74 17.68 3.47 14.00
C ARG A 74 16.27 3.17 14.49
N VAL A 75 15.31 2.95 13.58
CA VAL A 75 13.93 2.64 13.97
C VAL A 75 13.81 1.18 14.40
N VAL A 76 14.30 0.24 13.58
CA VAL A 76 14.23 -1.20 13.88
C VAL A 76 14.97 -1.54 15.18
N GLY A 77 16.12 -0.90 15.43
CA GLY A 77 16.90 -1.06 16.67
C GLY A 77 16.31 -0.35 17.90
N SER A 78 15.29 0.50 17.73
CA SER A 78 14.74 1.31 18.82
C SER A 78 13.81 0.54 19.75
N TYR A 79 13.27 -0.59 19.31
CA TYR A 79 12.25 -1.31 20.07
C TYR A 79 12.34 -2.83 19.87
N GLN A 80 12.17 -3.56 20.98
CA GLN A 80 12.09 -5.02 21.02
C GLN A 80 10.77 -5.39 21.68
N GLY A 81 9.72 -5.55 20.86
CA GLY A 81 8.37 -5.85 21.34
C GLY A 81 8.05 -7.34 21.39
N ARG A 82 6.76 -7.65 21.46
CA ARG A 82 6.21 -9.01 21.47
C ARG A 82 6.61 -9.81 20.23
N SER A 83 6.75 -9.16 19.08
CA SER A 83 7.20 -9.75 17.82
C SER A 83 8.11 -8.78 17.08
N GLN A 84 8.84 -9.32 16.09
CA GLN A 84 9.61 -8.51 15.16
C GLN A 84 8.99 -8.71 13.77
N PRO A 85 8.31 -7.68 13.22
CA PRO A 85 7.74 -7.76 11.88
C PRO A 85 8.88 -7.81 10.84
N LYS A 86 8.63 -8.45 9.70
CA LYS A 86 9.49 -8.27 8.53
C LYS A 86 9.45 -6.81 8.09
N ILE A 87 10.58 -6.28 7.65
CA ILE A 87 10.70 -4.92 7.13
C ILE A 87 10.54 -4.95 5.62
N ALA A 88 9.58 -4.21 5.09
CA ALA A 88 9.37 -4.04 3.66
C ALA A 88 9.61 -2.59 3.23
N VAL A 89 10.02 -2.40 1.98
CA VAL A 89 10.08 -1.11 1.31
C VAL A 89 9.55 -1.24 -0.11
N MET A 90 8.96 -0.14 -0.64
CA MET A 90 8.42 -0.13 -2.00
C MET A 90 9.41 0.43 -3.01
N PHE A 91 9.53 -0.26 -4.14
CA PHE A 91 10.23 0.15 -5.34
C PHE A 91 9.22 0.60 -6.40
N ASP A 92 9.23 1.87 -6.78
CA ASP A 92 8.46 2.38 -7.93
C ASP A 92 9.32 2.26 -9.20
N ILE A 93 8.86 1.50 -10.20
CA ILE A 93 9.59 1.31 -11.45
C ILE A 93 9.90 2.65 -12.14
N GLY A 94 11.16 2.81 -12.52
CA GLY A 94 11.69 4.03 -13.15
C GLY A 94 12.22 5.08 -12.16
N ARG A 95 12.14 4.81 -10.83
CA ARG A 95 12.57 5.76 -9.79
C ARG A 95 13.54 5.16 -8.78
N ILE A 96 14.10 4.01 -9.09
CA ILE A 96 14.99 3.23 -8.23
C ILE A 96 16.37 3.05 -8.83
N ASP A 97 17.39 2.85 -7.99
CA ASP A 97 18.69 2.32 -8.39
C ASP A 97 18.86 0.88 -7.87
N ILE A 98 18.54 -0.07 -8.73
CA ILE A 98 18.70 -1.50 -8.39
C ILE A 98 20.17 -1.90 -8.27
N ASN A 99 21.11 -1.19 -8.93
CA ASN A 99 22.54 -1.48 -8.84
C ASN A 99 23.09 -1.07 -7.46
N GLY A 100 22.59 0.02 -6.89
CA GLY A 100 22.94 0.50 -5.55
C GLY A 100 22.24 -0.26 -4.41
N LEU A 101 21.33 -1.19 -4.68
CA LEU A 101 20.71 -2.01 -3.64
C LEU A 101 21.74 -2.97 -3.02
N SER A 102 21.91 -2.92 -1.69
CA SER A 102 22.75 -3.85 -0.94
C SER A 102 22.20 -5.28 -1.00
N ASP A 103 23.02 -6.27 -0.71
CA ASP A 103 22.53 -7.64 -0.49
C ASP A 103 21.72 -7.70 0.82
N LYS A 104 20.74 -8.61 0.89
CA LYS A 104 19.86 -8.79 2.07
C LYS A 104 20.65 -8.98 3.37
N LYS A 105 21.77 -9.69 3.32
CA LYS A 105 22.61 -9.95 4.51
C LYS A 105 23.17 -8.68 5.16
N ASP A 106 23.27 -7.57 4.42
CA ASP A 106 23.83 -6.29 4.86
C ASP A 106 22.71 -5.26 5.16
N SER A 107 21.44 -5.66 5.01
CA SER A 107 20.26 -4.80 5.16
C SER A 107 19.30 -5.30 6.24
N VAL A 108 18.60 -4.38 6.92
CA VAL A 108 17.47 -4.71 7.80
C VAL A 108 16.19 -4.97 7.01
N VAL A 109 16.14 -4.60 5.73
CA VAL A 109 15.00 -4.87 4.85
C VAL A 109 14.91 -6.35 4.54
N ASP A 110 13.73 -6.94 4.67
CA ASP A 110 13.46 -8.35 4.37
C ASP A 110 12.77 -8.53 3.02
N MET A 111 11.93 -7.56 2.63
CA MET A 111 11.06 -7.68 1.48
C MET A 111 11.11 -6.42 0.62
N ILE A 112 11.27 -6.61 -0.70
CA ILE A 112 11.15 -5.54 -1.70
C ILE A 112 9.80 -5.68 -2.40
N ARG A 113 9.00 -4.61 -2.37
CA ARG A 113 7.68 -4.54 -3.00
C ARG A 113 7.77 -3.71 -4.28
N THR A 114 7.83 -4.38 -5.43
CA THR A 114 7.95 -3.74 -6.73
C THR A 114 6.59 -3.31 -7.24
N ALA A 115 6.36 -2.00 -7.37
CA ALA A 115 5.12 -1.42 -7.89
C ALA A 115 5.28 -0.99 -9.36
N CYS A 116 4.35 -1.42 -10.22
CA CYS A 116 4.36 -1.09 -11.64
C CYS A 116 2.94 -0.95 -12.18
N TYR A 117 2.80 -0.22 -13.27
CA TYR A 117 1.62 -0.33 -14.14
C TYR A 117 1.77 -1.52 -15.08
N VAL A 118 0.66 -2.03 -15.63
CA VAL A 118 0.65 -3.18 -16.55
C VAL A 118 1.69 -3.04 -17.67
N LYS A 119 1.77 -1.85 -18.30
CA LYS A 119 2.75 -1.54 -19.39
C LYS A 119 4.23 -1.54 -18.97
N GLN A 120 4.50 -1.66 -17.68
CA GLN A 120 5.86 -1.69 -17.14
C GLN A 120 6.27 -3.09 -16.67
N ILE A 121 5.46 -4.10 -16.96
CA ILE A 121 5.60 -5.45 -16.39
C ILE A 121 6.98 -6.05 -16.63
N ASP A 122 7.51 -5.99 -17.85
CA ASP A 122 8.82 -6.59 -18.19
C ASP A 122 9.95 -5.99 -17.35
N LYS A 123 9.94 -4.66 -17.17
CA LYS A 123 10.93 -3.95 -16.33
C LYS A 123 10.77 -4.34 -14.87
N ALA A 124 9.53 -4.51 -14.41
CA ALA A 124 9.25 -4.90 -13.04
C ALA A 124 9.72 -6.34 -12.75
N LEU A 125 9.51 -7.26 -13.69
CA LEU A 125 9.98 -8.63 -13.56
C LEU A 125 11.52 -8.72 -13.55
N ASP A 126 12.24 -7.91 -14.35
CA ASP A 126 13.70 -7.81 -14.27
C ASP A 126 14.16 -7.32 -12.88
N VAL A 127 13.52 -6.27 -12.36
CA VAL A 127 13.82 -5.77 -11.01
C VAL A 127 13.57 -6.83 -9.94
N VAL A 128 12.44 -7.56 -10.02
CA VAL A 128 12.12 -8.65 -9.09
C VAL A 128 13.20 -9.73 -9.09
N LYS A 129 13.65 -10.20 -10.26
CA LYS A 129 14.73 -11.19 -10.39
C LYS A 129 16.01 -10.70 -9.70
N ARG A 130 16.40 -9.46 -9.97
CA ARG A 130 17.60 -8.87 -9.38
C ARG A 130 17.50 -8.66 -7.87
N CYS A 131 16.31 -8.35 -7.32
CA CYS A 131 16.08 -8.33 -5.88
C CYS A 131 16.18 -9.73 -5.29
N LYS A 132 15.67 -10.74 -5.99
CA LYS A 132 15.75 -12.14 -5.56
C LYS A 132 17.19 -12.64 -5.54
N ASP A 133 18.00 -12.32 -6.56
CA ASP A 133 19.41 -12.65 -6.63
C ASP A 133 20.20 -12.04 -5.45
N LYS A 134 19.76 -10.91 -4.92
CA LYS A 134 20.33 -10.27 -3.72
C LYS A 134 19.79 -10.85 -2.39
N GLY A 135 18.90 -11.85 -2.45
CA GLY A 135 18.38 -12.60 -1.31
C GLY A 135 17.12 -12.04 -0.66
N TYR A 136 16.49 -11.04 -1.25
CA TYR A 136 15.23 -10.46 -0.71
C TYR A 136 14.01 -11.35 -1.01
N GLU A 137 13.04 -11.31 -0.11
CA GLU A 137 11.66 -11.71 -0.44
C GLU A 137 11.05 -10.64 -1.35
N THR A 138 10.27 -11.05 -2.35
CA THR A 138 9.82 -10.15 -3.40
C THR A 138 8.31 -10.13 -3.55
N THR A 139 7.75 -8.97 -3.81
CA THR A 139 6.36 -8.86 -4.28
C THR A 139 6.29 -8.06 -5.56
N LEU A 140 5.30 -8.37 -6.38
CA LEU A 140 4.94 -7.59 -7.55
C LEU A 140 3.54 -7.01 -7.35
N ASN A 141 3.43 -5.67 -7.38
CA ASN A 141 2.21 -4.92 -7.13
C ASN A 141 1.77 -4.26 -8.44
N ILE A 142 0.81 -4.87 -9.15
CA ILE A 142 0.28 -4.32 -10.40
C ILE A 142 -0.77 -3.26 -10.06
N MET A 143 -0.42 -1.99 -10.28
CA MET A 143 -1.24 -0.83 -9.95
C MET A 143 -2.29 -0.54 -11.02
N ALA A 144 -3.40 0.14 -10.59
CA ALA A 144 -4.46 0.67 -11.45
C ALA A 144 -5.08 -0.38 -12.39
N VAL A 145 -5.22 -1.61 -11.91
CA VAL A 145 -5.79 -2.72 -12.69
C VAL A 145 -7.21 -2.40 -13.15
N SER A 146 -7.99 -1.66 -12.35
CA SER A 146 -9.36 -1.22 -12.70
C SER A 146 -9.43 -0.33 -13.94
N ALA A 147 -8.33 0.34 -14.30
CA ALA A 147 -8.23 1.22 -15.46
C ALA A 147 -7.43 0.61 -16.61
N ALA A 148 -6.91 -0.62 -16.44
CA ALA A 148 -6.17 -1.34 -17.48
C ALA A 148 -7.11 -2.12 -18.41
N ILE A 149 -6.67 -2.38 -19.63
CA ILE A 149 -7.37 -3.27 -20.55
C ILE A 149 -7.12 -4.71 -20.09
N GLU A 150 -8.18 -5.54 -19.96
CA GLU A 150 -8.07 -6.90 -19.39
C GLU A 150 -7.08 -7.78 -20.16
N THR A 151 -6.98 -7.64 -21.49
CA THR A 151 -5.99 -8.38 -22.28
C THR A 151 -4.55 -8.02 -21.91
N GLU A 152 -4.26 -6.73 -21.65
CA GLU A 152 -2.95 -6.31 -21.15
C GLU A 152 -2.66 -6.87 -19.74
N VAL A 153 -3.68 -6.98 -18.90
CA VAL A 153 -3.55 -7.63 -17.57
C VAL A 153 -3.23 -9.13 -17.74
N ILE A 154 -3.90 -9.82 -18.68
CA ILE A 154 -3.65 -11.24 -18.97
C ILE A 154 -2.20 -11.45 -19.44
N GLU A 155 -1.71 -10.65 -20.38
CA GLU A 155 -0.33 -10.71 -20.86
C GLU A 155 0.69 -10.49 -19.73
N ALA A 156 0.41 -9.53 -18.83
CA ALA A 156 1.23 -9.31 -17.64
C ALA A 156 1.24 -10.53 -16.71
N LEU A 157 0.09 -11.18 -16.49
CA LEU A 157 -0.02 -12.37 -15.65
C LEU A 157 0.71 -13.57 -16.25
N GLU A 158 0.74 -13.72 -17.56
CA GLU A 158 1.55 -14.74 -18.28
C GLU A 158 3.04 -14.53 -18.00
N GLY A 159 3.51 -13.27 -18.03
CA GLY A 159 4.88 -12.91 -17.67
C GLY A 159 5.19 -13.29 -16.22
N VAL A 160 4.27 -13.02 -15.30
CA VAL A 160 4.42 -13.37 -13.88
C VAL A 160 4.47 -14.88 -13.68
N ALA A 161 3.62 -15.65 -14.37
CA ALA A 161 3.60 -17.12 -14.27
C ALA A 161 4.94 -17.76 -14.68
N ASN A 162 5.67 -17.10 -15.58
CA ASN A 162 7.00 -17.52 -16.04
C ASN A 162 8.15 -16.94 -15.20
N THR A 163 7.86 -16.26 -14.08
CA THR A 163 8.86 -15.62 -13.21
C THR A 163 8.72 -16.14 -11.77
N PRO A 164 9.32 -17.30 -11.45
CA PRO A 164 9.20 -17.94 -10.13
C PRO A 164 9.80 -17.10 -8.99
N GLU A 165 10.61 -16.09 -9.31
CA GLU A 165 11.20 -15.13 -8.40
C GLU A 165 10.17 -14.19 -7.77
N VAL A 166 8.94 -14.12 -8.28
CA VAL A 166 7.82 -13.41 -7.64
C VAL A 166 7.29 -14.29 -6.50
N ASP A 167 7.61 -13.94 -5.25
CA ASP A 167 7.10 -14.68 -4.08
C ASP A 167 5.61 -14.40 -3.86
N TYR A 168 5.18 -13.13 -4.05
CA TYR A 168 3.76 -12.73 -3.95
C TYR A 168 3.36 -11.77 -5.06
N LEU A 169 2.20 -12.02 -5.66
CA LEU A 169 1.55 -11.14 -6.62
C LEU A 169 0.39 -10.40 -5.93
N TYR A 170 0.39 -9.08 -6.01
CA TYR A 170 -0.66 -8.23 -5.43
C TYR A 170 -1.71 -7.81 -6.45
N LEU A 171 -2.97 -8.00 -6.10
CA LEU A 171 -4.10 -7.30 -6.70
C LEU A 171 -4.24 -5.95 -6.00
N VAL A 172 -4.14 -4.84 -6.77
CA VAL A 172 -4.13 -3.49 -6.21
C VAL A 172 -5.31 -2.69 -6.72
N ASP A 173 -6.25 -2.36 -5.84
CA ASP A 173 -7.30 -1.37 -6.09
C ASP A 173 -6.77 0.05 -5.84
N SER A 174 -5.98 0.55 -6.80
CA SER A 174 -5.29 1.85 -6.68
C SER A 174 -6.23 3.05 -6.60
N TYR A 175 -7.44 2.92 -7.11
CA TYR A 175 -8.42 4.03 -7.17
C TYR A 175 -9.51 3.88 -6.11
N GLY A 176 -9.49 2.79 -5.34
CA GLY A 176 -10.53 2.50 -4.36
C GLY A 176 -11.91 2.39 -5.01
N ALA A 177 -11.96 1.81 -6.20
CA ALA A 177 -13.12 1.78 -7.10
C ALA A 177 -13.74 0.39 -7.23
N PHE A 178 -13.12 -0.67 -6.69
CA PHE A 178 -13.62 -2.04 -6.82
C PHE A 178 -14.85 -2.28 -5.96
N TYR A 179 -15.89 -2.80 -6.59
CA TYR A 179 -16.96 -3.53 -5.93
C TYR A 179 -16.57 -4.99 -5.68
N SER A 180 -17.25 -5.67 -4.76
CA SER A 180 -16.88 -7.03 -4.35
C SER A 180 -16.91 -8.05 -5.49
N GLU A 181 -17.83 -7.91 -6.44
CA GLU A 181 -17.88 -8.76 -7.64
C GLU A 181 -16.66 -8.58 -8.56
N GLN A 182 -16.13 -7.34 -8.65
CA GLN A 182 -14.91 -7.08 -9.42
C GLN A 182 -13.69 -7.67 -8.71
N VAL A 183 -13.61 -7.59 -7.38
CA VAL A 183 -12.57 -8.26 -6.59
C VAL A 183 -12.57 -9.75 -6.88
N THR A 184 -13.74 -10.41 -6.80
CA THR A 184 -13.86 -11.83 -7.08
C THR A 184 -13.52 -12.17 -8.55
N HIS A 185 -13.89 -11.31 -9.51
CA HIS A 185 -13.51 -11.45 -10.92
C HIS A 185 -11.99 -11.49 -11.09
N TYR A 186 -11.29 -10.46 -10.56
CA TYR A 186 -9.83 -10.39 -10.67
C TYR A 186 -9.12 -11.52 -9.91
N ILE A 187 -9.61 -11.92 -8.74
CA ILE A 187 -9.08 -13.09 -8.04
C ILE A 187 -9.18 -14.35 -8.92
N ASN A 188 -10.32 -14.55 -9.57
CA ASN A 188 -10.52 -15.70 -10.45
C ASN A 188 -9.65 -15.64 -11.73
N LEU A 189 -9.36 -14.43 -12.22
CA LEU A 189 -8.41 -14.23 -13.31
C LEU A 189 -6.98 -14.58 -12.88
N TYR A 190 -6.51 -13.98 -11.79
CA TYR A 190 -5.16 -14.16 -11.27
C TYR A 190 -4.84 -15.61 -10.88
N LYS A 191 -5.83 -16.34 -10.30
CA LYS A 191 -5.69 -17.76 -9.94
C LYS A 191 -5.34 -18.68 -11.09
N LYS A 192 -5.60 -18.29 -12.33
CA LYS A 192 -5.23 -19.08 -13.51
C LYS A 192 -3.71 -19.11 -13.72
N TYR A 193 -2.99 -18.15 -13.17
CA TYR A 193 -1.56 -17.90 -13.40
C TYR A 193 -0.72 -18.09 -12.14
N VAL A 194 -1.25 -17.74 -10.97
CA VAL A 194 -0.52 -17.76 -9.69
C VAL A 194 -1.38 -18.46 -8.63
N PRO A 195 -0.78 -19.33 -7.79
CA PRO A 195 -1.49 -19.94 -6.67
C PRO A 195 -2.03 -18.86 -5.71
N ILE A 196 -3.29 -18.98 -5.29
CA ILE A 196 -3.96 -17.98 -4.44
C ILE A 196 -3.23 -17.75 -3.12
N GLN A 197 -2.49 -18.74 -2.61
CA GLN A 197 -1.67 -18.62 -1.41
C GLN A 197 -0.49 -17.65 -1.56
N LYS A 198 -0.09 -17.37 -2.82
CA LYS A 198 0.91 -16.37 -3.20
C LYS A 198 0.29 -15.04 -3.63
N MET A 199 -0.98 -14.82 -3.39
CA MET A 199 -1.65 -13.58 -3.73
C MET A 199 -1.85 -12.69 -2.52
N GLY A 200 -1.67 -11.38 -2.75
CA GLY A 200 -1.95 -10.34 -1.78
C GLY A 200 -2.97 -9.33 -2.31
N PHE A 201 -3.56 -8.55 -1.40
CA PHE A 201 -4.49 -7.48 -1.73
C PHE A 201 -4.10 -6.17 -1.06
N HIS A 202 -4.12 -5.10 -1.84
CA HIS A 202 -4.01 -3.72 -1.37
C HIS A 202 -5.18 -2.91 -1.94
N GLY A 203 -6.00 -2.33 -1.09
CA GLY A 203 -7.19 -1.58 -1.51
C GLY A 203 -7.31 -0.21 -0.87
N HIS A 204 -7.53 0.83 -1.72
CA HIS A 204 -7.92 2.15 -1.28
C HIS A 204 -9.42 2.24 -0.97
N ASN A 205 -9.82 3.25 -0.19
CA ASN A 205 -11.14 3.32 0.44
C ASN A 205 -12.06 4.40 -0.18
N ASN A 206 -11.86 4.77 -1.45
CA ASN A 206 -12.56 5.91 -2.05
C ASN A 206 -14.08 5.73 -2.08
N ILE A 207 -14.59 4.53 -2.38
CA ILE A 207 -16.02 4.20 -2.29
C ILE A 207 -16.37 3.44 -0.98
N GLN A 208 -15.54 3.56 0.05
CA GLN A 208 -15.73 2.97 1.39
C GLN A 208 -15.78 1.43 1.43
N LEU A 209 -15.21 0.74 0.44
CA LEU A 209 -15.23 -0.72 0.36
C LEU A 209 -13.88 -1.40 0.67
N ALA A 210 -12.81 -0.65 1.00
CA ALA A 210 -11.50 -1.26 1.24
C ALA A 210 -11.55 -2.38 2.29
N TYR A 211 -12.22 -2.16 3.42
CA TYR A 211 -12.34 -3.16 4.47
C TYR A 211 -13.19 -4.37 4.02
N ALA A 212 -14.33 -4.13 3.38
CA ALA A 212 -15.21 -5.21 2.87
C ALA A 212 -14.50 -6.03 1.77
N ASN A 213 -13.80 -5.35 0.85
CA ASN A 213 -13.04 -6.01 -0.21
C ASN A 213 -11.87 -6.83 0.34
N THR A 214 -11.19 -6.33 1.39
CA THR A 214 -10.14 -7.10 2.09
C THR A 214 -10.72 -8.37 2.74
N GLN A 215 -11.93 -8.29 3.35
CA GLN A 215 -12.63 -9.45 3.86
C GLN A 215 -13.01 -10.43 2.74
N GLN A 216 -13.48 -9.92 1.59
CA GLN A 216 -13.80 -10.74 0.44
C GLN A 216 -12.55 -11.50 -0.06
N CYS A 217 -11.40 -10.83 -0.17
CA CYS A 217 -10.14 -11.47 -0.53
C CYS A 217 -9.78 -12.64 0.41
N ILE A 218 -10.01 -12.46 1.72
CA ILE A 218 -9.80 -13.52 2.72
C ILE A 218 -10.78 -14.68 2.47
N ILE A 219 -12.06 -14.40 2.22
CA ILE A 219 -13.09 -15.42 1.94
C ILE A 219 -12.70 -16.22 0.68
N ASP A 220 -12.22 -15.55 -0.35
CA ASP A 220 -11.79 -16.17 -1.62
C ASP A 220 -10.44 -16.90 -1.52
N GLY A 221 -9.72 -16.78 -0.39
CA GLY A 221 -8.55 -17.61 -0.06
C GLY A 221 -7.20 -16.91 -0.07
N MET A 222 -7.12 -15.58 -0.28
CA MET A 222 -5.87 -14.84 -0.16
C MET A 222 -5.34 -14.83 1.27
N ASN A 223 -4.03 -14.77 1.41
CA ASN A 223 -3.35 -14.86 2.71
C ASN A 223 -2.52 -13.63 3.08
N LEU A 224 -2.27 -12.69 2.17
CA LEU A 224 -1.46 -11.50 2.44
C LEU A 224 -2.28 -10.24 2.21
N LEU A 225 -2.57 -9.48 3.28
CA LEU A 225 -3.50 -8.36 3.26
C LEU A 225 -2.82 -7.09 3.76
N ASP A 226 -2.89 -6.03 2.95
CA ASP A 226 -2.39 -4.70 3.31
C ASP A 226 -3.41 -3.94 4.14
N THR A 227 -2.91 -3.24 5.15
CA THR A 227 -3.67 -2.37 6.03
C THR A 227 -2.90 -1.11 6.38
N THR A 228 -3.57 -0.13 6.96
CA THR A 228 -2.93 1.03 7.58
C THR A 228 -3.60 1.35 8.90
N ILE A 229 -2.82 1.77 9.90
CA ILE A 229 -3.37 2.22 11.18
C ILE A 229 -4.31 3.39 10.95
N ASN A 230 -5.50 3.32 11.53
CA ASN A 230 -6.57 4.33 11.40
C ASN A 230 -6.96 4.61 9.93
N GLY A 231 -6.76 3.64 9.04
CA GLY A 231 -7.00 3.79 7.60
C GLY A 231 -6.16 4.88 6.94
N MET A 232 -5.05 5.33 7.55
CA MET A 232 -4.23 6.42 7.01
C MET A 232 -3.73 6.09 5.60
N GLY A 233 -3.86 7.04 4.69
CA GLY A 233 -3.37 6.89 3.33
C GLY A 233 -3.89 7.97 2.40
N ARG A 234 -3.42 7.96 1.18
CA ARG A 234 -3.82 8.91 0.14
C ARG A 234 -5.33 8.92 -0.05
N GLY A 235 -5.93 10.12 -0.20
CA GLY A 235 -7.35 10.29 -0.45
C GLY A 235 -8.20 9.76 0.70
N ALA A 236 -9.10 8.85 0.40
CA ALA A 236 -9.98 8.23 1.40
C ALA A 236 -9.28 7.17 2.28
N GLY A 237 -7.97 6.94 2.08
CA GLY A 237 -7.18 6.00 2.86
C GLY A 237 -7.31 4.56 2.39
N ASN A 238 -7.13 3.62 3.32
CA ASN A 238 -7.01 2.18 3.08
C ASN A 238 -7.86 1.36 4.05
N CYS A 239 -7.73 0.03 4.00
CA CYS A 239 -8.29 -0.88 5.00
C CYS A 239 -7.67 -0.60 6.39
N PRO A 240 -8.46 -0.28 7.45
CA PRO A 240 -7.91 -0.02 8.77
C PRO A 240 -7.34 -1.28 9.44
N THR A 241 -6.10 -1.19 9.95
CA THR A 241 -5.41 -2.30 10.65
C THR A 241 -6.22 -2.80 11.84
N GLU A 242 -6.70 -1.90 12.69
CA GLU A 242 -7.47 -2.23 13.89
C GLU A 242 -8.75 -3.02 13.58
N LEU A 243 -9.42 -2.68 12.48
CA LEU A 243 -10.65 -3.38 12.09
C LEU A 243 -10.35 -4.77 11.51
N LEU A 244 -9.28 -4.90 10.70
CA LEU A 244 -8.91 -6.19 10.13
C LEU A 244 -8.44 -7.16 11.22
N LEU A 245 -7.59 -6.73 12.15
CA LEU A 245 -7.13 -7.56 13.27
C LEU A 245 -8.32 -8.06 14.12
N GLY A 246 -9.28 -7.16 14.39
CA GLY A 246 -10.53 -7.52 15.09
C GLY A 246 -11.37 -8.56 14.34
N PHE A 247 -11.47 -8.45 13.01
CA PHE A 247 -12.19 -9.43 12.18
C PHE A 247 -11.52 -10.80 12.18
N LEU A 248 -10.19 -10.83 12.08
CA LEU A 248 -9.43 -12.08 12.00
C LEU A 248 -9.56 -12.95 13.25
N ARG A 249 -9.71 -12.34 14.44
CA ARG A 249 -9.76 -13.04 15.73
C ARG A 249 -8.63 -14.06 15.90
N ASN A 250 -7.47 -13.75 15.35
CA ASN A 250 -6.29 -14.60 15.42
C ASN A 250 -5.53 -14.28 16.72
N PRO A 251 -5.27 -15.27 17.62
CA PRO A 251 -4.60 -15.04 18.90
C PRO A 251 -3.19 -14.47 18.81
N LYS A 252 -2.56 -14.52 17.64
CA LYS A 252 -1.24 -13.89 17.44
C LYS A 252 -1.33 -12.37 17.41
N TYR A 253 -2.50 -11.80 17.07
CA TYR A 253 -2.69 -10.35 16.98
C TYR A 253 -3.29 -9.78 18.27
N GLU A 254 -2.75 -8.66 18.70
CA GLU A 254 -3.26 -7.83 19.80
C GLU A 254 -3.60 -6.44 19.25
N VAL A 255 -4.84 -6.03 19.40
CA VAL A 255 -5.35 -4.75 18.82
C VAL A 255 -5.06 -3.57 19.76
N ARG A 256 -4.87 -3.79 21.06
CA ARG A 256 -4.71 -2.73 22.06
C ARG A 256 -3.55 -1.77 21.76
N PRO A 257 -2.34 -2.22 21.38
CA PRO A 257 -1.25 -1.31 21.00
C PRO A 257 -1.60 -0.41 19.82
N ILE A 258 -2.43 -0.91 18.87
CA ILE A 258 -2.89 -0.12 17.73
C ILE A 258 -3.82 1.01 18.20
N TYR A 259 -4.78 0.74 19.10
CA TYR A 259 -5.64 1.81 19.64
C TYR A 259 -4.87 2.83 20.48
N GLU A 260 -3.83 2.38 21.20
CA GLU A 260 -2.99 3.28 21.98
C GLU A 260 -2.23 4.26 21.07
N VAL A 261 -1.58 3.79 20.01
CA VAL A 261 -0.89 4.67 19.06
C VAL A 261 -1.88 5.55 18.29
N ILE A 262 -3.08 5.06 17.97
CA ILE A 262 -4.13 5.90 17.37
C ILE A 262 -4.45 7.07 18.27
N GLN A 263 -4.69 6.84 19.57
CA GLN A 263 -5.03 7.89 20.51
C GLN A 263 -3.90 8.91 20.67
N ASN A 264 -2.65 8.43 20.79
CA ASN A 264 -1.52 9.28 21.15
C ASN A 264 -0.93 10.03 19.95
N GLU A 265 -0.93 9.43 18.75
CA GLU A 265 -0.28 9.95 17.56
C GLU A 265 -1.26 10.38 16.45
N PHE A 266 -2.24 9.53 16.11
CA PHE A 266 -3.11 9.79 14.96
C PHE A 266 -4.23 10.79 15.26
N VAL A 267 -4.81 10.78 16.47
CA VAL A 267 -5.82 11.76 16.86
C VAL A 267 -5.28 13.19 16.82
N PRO A 268 -4.06 13.50 17.34
CA PRO A 268 -3.45 14.81 17.13
C PRO A 268 -3.14 15.11 15.66
N LEU A 269 -2.62 14.13 14.92
CA LEU A 269 -2.22 14.29 13.53
C LEU A 269 -3.41 14.62 12.61
N ARG A 270 -4.60 14.05 12.84
CA ARG A 270 -5.85 14.37 12.12
C ARG A 270 -6.28 15.83 12.22
N LYS A 271 -5.79 16.58 13.18
CA LYS A 271 -6.11 18.02 13.29
C LYS A 271 -5.36 18.88 12.27
N VAL A 272 -4.28 18.36 11.71
CA VAL A 272 -3.39 19.08 10.78
C VAL A 272 -3.20 18.38 9.45
N MET A 273 -3.65 17.14 9.33
CA MET A 273 -3.52 16.31 8.13
C MET A 273 -4.84 15.62 7.81
N GLU A 274 -5.27 15.71 6.55
CA GLU A 274 -6.52 15.10 6.09
C GLU A 274 -6.27 13.71 5.49
N TRP A 275 -7.04 12.73 5.93
CA TRP A 275 -7.28 11.45 5.25
C TRP A 275 -8.62 10.88 5.69
N GLY A 276 -9.13 9.96 4.91
CA GLY A 276 -10.43 9.35 5.12
C GLY A 276 -11.45 9.81 4.09
N TYR A 277 -12.64 9.22 4.15
CA TYR A 277 -13.70 9.49 3.18
C TYR A 277 -14.15 10.95 3.21
N ASN A 278 -14.34 11.49 2.01
CA ASN A 278 -15.18 12.65 1.73
C ASN A 278 -15.79 12.51 0.32
N ASP A 279 -16.77 13.33 -0.02
CA ASP A 279 -17.52 13.20 -1.29
C ASP A 279 -16.61 13.35 -2.53
N ILE A 280 -15.58 14.20 -2.46
CA ILE A 280 -14.62 14.40 -3.57
C ILE A 280 -13.86 13.10 -3.87
N TYR A 281 -13.41 12.39 -2.83
CA TYR A 281 -12.75 11.10 -3.02
C TYR A 281 -13.73 10.00 -3.42
N GLY A 282 -14.98 10.06 -2.89
CA GLY A 282 -16.06 9.18 -3.32
C GLY A 282 -16.36 9.30 -4.82
N ILE A 283 -16.43 10.52 -5.34
CA ILE A 283 -16.62 10.79 -6.79
C ILE A 283 -15.44 10.21 -7.59
N SER A 284 -14.19 10.44 -7.14
CA SER A 284 -13.02 9.88 -7.83
C SER A 284 -13.09 8.35 -7.94
N GLY A 285 -13.48 7.67 -6.86
CA GLY A 285 -13.65 6.21 -6.85
C GLY A 285 -14.83 5.74 -7.72
N LEU A 286 -15.99 6.41 -7.60
CA LEU A 286 -17.18 6.11 -8.40
C LEU A 286 -16.91 6.17 -9.92
N LEU A 287 -16.10 7.16 -10.33
CA LEU A 287 -15.73 7.36 -11.73
C LEU A 287 -14.46 6.60 -12.14
N ASN A 288 -13.93 5.74 -11.26
CA ASN A 288 -12.69 4.99 -11.48
C ASN A 288 -11.53 5.89 -11.93
N GLN A 289 -11.35 7.02 -11.25
CA GLN A 289 -10.33 8.02 -11.53
C GLN A 289 -9.26 8.05 -10.44
N HIS A 290 -8.05 8.45 -10.85
CA HIS A 290 -6.93 8.57 -9.92
C HIS A 290 -7.22 9.66 -8.85
N PRO A 291 -7.09 9.36 -7.53
CA PRO A 291 -7.47 10.30 -6.46
C PRO A 291 -6.63 11.60 -6.40
N ARG A 292 -5.59 11.73 -7.22
CA ARG A 292 -4.73 12.93 -7.29
C ARG A 292 -5.52 14.20 -7.61
N ASP A 293 -6.49 14.11 -8.51
CA ASP A 293 -7.29 15.27 -8.91
C ASP A 293 -8.24 15.68 -7.78
N GLY A 294 -8.80 14.71 -7.07
CA GLY A 294 -9.56 14.97 -5.83
C GLY A 294 -8.70 15.63 -4.76
N MET A 295 -7.48 15.15 -4.52
CA MET A 295 -6.54 15.77 -3.55
C MET A 295 -6.19 17.21 -3.96
N LYS A 296 -5.95 17.44 -5.25
CA LYS A 296 -5.68 18.79 -5.78
C LYS A 296 -6.90 19.71 -5.60
N TRP A 297 -8.11 19.20 -5.85
CA TRP A 297 -9.36 19.94 -5.62
C TRP A 297 -9.50 20.31 -4.14
N ARG A 298 -9.32 19.36 -3.24
CA ARG A 298 -9.39 19.55 -1.79
C ARG A 298 -8.35 20.55 -1.26
N SER A 299 -7.22 20.72 -1.91
CA SER A 299 -6.19 21.69 -1.50
C SER A 299 -6.59 23.14 -1.73
N ASP A 300 -7.58 23.43 -2.59
CA ASP A 300 -8.15 24.75 -2.82
C ASP A 300 -9.33 24.98 -1.87
N LYS A 301 -9.08 25.70 -0.78
CA LYS A 301 -10.08 25.95 0.28
C LYS A 301 -11.37 26.60 -0.21
N ALA A 302 -11.34 27.35 -1.34
CA ALA A 302 -12.52 28.05 -1.86
C ALA A 302 -13.54 27.08 -2.48
N LYS A 303 -13.11 25.90 -2.95
CA LYS A 303 -13.96 24.93 -3.63
C LYS A 303 -13.88 23.51 -3.03
N ALA A 304 -13.08 23.34 -1.98
CA ALA A 304 -12.78 22.03 -1.40
C ALA A 304 -14.01 21.16 -1.10
N GLU A 305 -15.13 21.78 -0.71
CA GLU A 305 -16.39 21.09 -0.39
C GLU A 305 -17.40 21.11 -1.57
N ASN A 306 -17.05 21.71 -2.73
CA ASN A 306 -17.96 21.79 -3.87
C ASN A 306 -17.91 20.49 -4.69
N CYS A 307 -18.62 19.49 -4.22
CA CYS A 307 -18.69 18.17 -4.84
C CYS A 307 -19.46 18.18 -6.17
N HIS A 308 -20.49 19.05 -6.31
CA HIS A 308 -21.24 19.17 -7.55
C HIS A 308 -20.34 19.59 -8.73
N ASP A 309 -19.61 20.68 -8.60
CA ASP A 309 -18.73 21.15 -9.67
C ASP A 309 -17.61 20.17 -9.95
N PHE A 310 -17.08 19.50 -8.90
CA PHE A 310 -16.07 18.46 -9.10
C PHE A 310 -16.62 17.28 -9.92
N TYR A 311 -17.85 16.84 -9.60
CA TYR A 311 -18.51 15.76 -10.36
C TYR A 311 -18.70 16.15 -11.83
N GLU A 312 -19.25 17.37 -12.10
CA GLU A 312 -19.45 17.87 -13.46
C GLU A 312 -18.16 17.93 -14.29
N ILE A 313 -17.06 18.39 -13.68
CA ILE A 313 -15.75 18.42 -14.35
C ILE A 313 -15.24 17.02 -14.63
N CYS A 314 -15.33 16.10 -13.66
CA CYS A 314 -14.85 14.75 -13.81
C CYS A 314 -15.66 13.96 -14.86
N THR A 315 -16.97 14.15 -14.93
CA THR A 315 -17.83 13.47 -15.92
C THR A 315 -17.60 14.00 -17.34
N LYS A 316 -17.42 15.30 -17.53
CA LYS A 316 -17.04 15.86 -18.85
C LYS A 316 -15.70 15.32 -19.35
N ALA A 317 -14.74 15.14 -18.44
CA ALA A 317 -13.46 14.53 -18.79
C ALA A 317 -13.57 13.07 -19.25
N VAL A 318 -14.60 12.33 -18.78
CA VAL A 318 -14.88 10.94 -19.18
C VAL A 318 -15.64 10.88 -20.50
N THR A 319 -16.63 11.78 -20.72
CA THR A 319 -17.49 11.79 -21.92
C THR A 319 -16.85 12.44 -23.12
N GLY A 320 -15.79 13.23 -22.92
CA GLY A 320 -15.10 13.94 -23.99
C GLY A 320 -15.86 15.17 -24.52
N ASP A 321 -16.84 15.67 -23.72
CA ASP A 321 -17.63 16.88 -24.03
C ASP A 321 -16.96 18.15 -23.50
#